data_bf3443d8c5431eb5c3bae97c59d163af
#
_entry.id   bf3443d8c5431eb5c3bae97c59d163af
#
_cell.length_a   1.000
_cell.length_b   1.000
_cell.length_c   1.000
_cell.angle_alpha   90.00
_cell.angle_beta   90.00
_cell.angle_gamma   90.00
#
_symmetry.space_group_name_H-M   'P 1'
#
loop_
_entity.id
_entity.type
_entity.pdbx_description
1 polymer ?
#
loop_
_entity_poly.entity_id
_entity_poly.type
_entity_poly.pdbx_seq_one_letter_code
_entity_poly.pdbx_strand_id
1 'polypeptide(L)'
;MFVDIDYIEGIGLLAAFLTTYSFLPQVYKTWKTKDVSAFSLTTFSLFFIGIICWLIYGVCIGSLSMILANIITVISAFIILVFIIKYRKP
;
A
#
# COMPACT_ATOMS: atom_id res chain seq x y z
N MET A 1 7.89 -1.96 -20.43
CA MET A 1 8.78 -0.79 -20.40
C MET A 1 8.05 0.39 -19.80
N PHE A 2 8.73 1.17 -18.98
CA PHE A 2 8.09 2.29 -18.27
C PHE A 2 7.52 3.35 -19.20
N VAL A 3 8.18 3.57 -20.33
CA VAL A 3 7.82 4.66 -21.22
C VAL A 3 6.68 4.32 -22.17
N ASP A 4 6.34 3.05 -22.27
CA ASP A 4 5.31 2.59 -23.20
C ASP A 4 3.99 2.39 -22.41
N ILE A 5 3.25 3.48 -22.26
CA ILE A 5 1.97 3.43 -21.56
C ILE A 5 0.89 3.14 -22.58
N ASP A 6 0.45 1.89 -22.62
CA ASP A 6 -0.66 1.47 -23.45
C ASP A 6 -1.95 1.46 -22.62
N TYR A 7 -3.05 0.99 -23.22
CA TYR A 7 -4.32 0.99 -22.50
C TYR A 7 -4.33 0.00 -21.35
N ILE A 8 -3.51 -1.06 -21.39
CA ILE A 8 -3.39 -2.00 -20.28
C ILE A 8 -2.70 -1.32 -19.09
N GLU A 9 -1.60 -0.62 -19.34
CA GLU A 9 -0.92 0.14 -18.28
C GLU A 9 -1.81 1.28 -17.79
N GLY A 10 -2.63 1.86 -18.68
CA GLY A 10 -3.59 2.88 -18.30
C GLY A 10 -4.62 2.37 -17.31
N ILE A 11 -5.11 1.15 -17.51
CA ILE A 11 -6.01 0.50 -16.55
C ILE A 11 -5.31 0.31 -15.21
N GLY A 12 -4.05 -0.09 -15.24
CA GLY A 12 -3.26 -0.24 -14.01
C GLY A 12 -3.09 1.08 -13.27
N LEU A 13 -2.85 2.17 -13.99
CA LEU A 13 -2.73 3.50 -13.39
C LEU A 13 -4.05 3.96 -12.78
N LEU A 14 -5.17 3.69 -13.45
CA LEU A 14 -6.49 4.00 -12.92
C LEU A 14 -6.75 3.20 -11.64
N ALA A 15 -6.44 1.91 -11.67
CA ALA A 15 -6.59 1.05 -10.49
C ALA A 15 -5.73 1.57 -9.34
N ALA A 16 -4.49 1.97 -9.62
CA ALA A 16 -3.58 2.52 -8.62
C ALA A 16 -4.16 3.77 -7.99
N PHE A 17 -4.74 4.66 -8.82
CA PHE A 17 -5.36 5.88 -8.32
C PHE A 17 -6.55 5.58 -7.42
N LEU A 18 -7.43 4.68 -7.84
CA LEU A 18 -8.63 4.36 -7.08
C LEU A 18 -8.30 3.68 -5.76
N THR A 19 -7.37 2.73 -5.76
CA THR A 19 -6.99 2.02 -4.54
C THR A 19 -6.27 2.95 -3.57
N THR A 20 -5.41 3.83 -4.09
CA THR A 20 -4.72 4.81 -3.26
C THR A 20 -5.71 5.79 -2.63
N TYR A 21 -6.65 6.29 -3.42
CA TYR A 21 -7.68 7.21 -2.94
C TYR A 21 -8.52 6.55 -1.85
N SER A 22 -8.79 5.25 -1.99
CA SER A 22 -9.56 4.50 -0.99
C SER A 22 -8.78 4.25 0.28
N PHE A 23 -7.46 4.09 0.16
CA PHE A 23 -6.62 3.69 1.29
C PHE A 23 -6.20 4.87 2.17
N LEU A 24 -5.93 6.03 1.58
CA LEU A 24 -5.42 7.19 2.31
C LEU A 24 -6.34 7.69 3.43
N PRO A 25 -7.68 7.73 3.25
CA PRO A 25 -8.54 8.12 4.36
C PRO A 25 -8.43 7.19 5.56
N GLN A 26 -8.16 5.90 5.33
CA GLN A 26 -7.97 4.95 6.42
C GLN A 26 -6.69 5.23 7.18
N VAL A 27 -5.61 5.59 6.48
CA VAL A 27 -4.36 6.01 7.12
C VAL A 27 -4.60 7.24 7.98
N TYR A 28 -5.28 8.24 7.43
CA TYR A 28 -5.59 9.47 8.15
C TYR A 28 -6.41 9.21 9.40
N LYS A 29 -7.46 8.39 9.27
CA LYS A 29 -8.33 8.05 10.40
C LYS A 29 -7.55 7.33 11.50
N THR A 30 -6.71 6.38 11.12
CA THR A 30 -5.89 5.63 12.07
C THR A 30 -4.91 6.57 12.78
N TRP A 31 -4.29 7.48 12.02
CA TRP A 31 -3.37 8.44 12.59
C TRP A 31 -4.08 9.36 13.59
N LYS A 32 -5.27 9.82 13.25
CA LYS A 32 -6.00 10.77 14.09
C LYS A 32 -6.57 10.12 15.34
N THR A 33 -7.15 8.93 15.21
CA THR A 33 -7.85 8.26 16.32
C THR A 33 -6.94 7.37 17.16
N LYS A 34 -5.81 6.93 16.59
CA LYS A 34 -4.92 5.93 17.20
C LYS A 34 -5.63 4.60 17.49
N ASP A 35 -6.75 4.36 16.82
CA ASP A 35 -7.53 3.14 16.99
C ASP A 35 -7.10 2.11 15.96
N VAL A 36 -6.43 1.07 16.42
CA VAL A 36 -5.92 0.00 15.57
C VAL A 36 -6.63 -1.33 15.85
N SER A 37 -7.77 -1.28 16.54
CA SER A 37 -8.46 -2.49 16.96
C SER A 37 -8.92 -3.38 15.80
N ALA A 38 -9.14 -2.79 14.61
CA ALA A 38 -9.57 -3.54 13.43
C ALA A 38 -8.43 -4.29 12.75
N PHE A 39 -7.19 -4.04 13.15
CA PHE A 39 -6.02 -4.62 12.49
C PHE A 39 -5.42 -5.76 13.29
N SER A 40 -5.06 -6.85 12.60
CA SER A 40 -4.27 -7.92 13.17
C SER A 40 -2.80 -7.67 12.85
N LEU A 41 -1.94 -7.69 13.86
CA LEU A 41 -0.51 -7.48 13.66
C LEU A 41 0.08 -8.53 12.72
N THR A 42 -0.27 -9.80 12.94
CA THR A 42 0.25 -10.89 12.10
C THR A 42 -0.20 -10.73 10.65
N THR A 43 -1.50 -10.52 10.44
CA THR A 43 -2.04 -10.38 9.09
C THR A 43 -1.47 -9.15 8.39
N PHE A 44 -1.37 -8.04 9.09
CA PHE A 44 -0.88 -6.81 8.47
C PHE A 44 0.62 -6.89 8.17
N SER A 45 1.39 -7.58 9.00
CA SER A 45 2.80 -7.82 8.72
C SER A 45 3.00 -8.65 7.47
N LEU A 46 2.18 -9.70 7.29
CA LEU A 46 2.22 -10.51 6.07
C LEU A 46 1.84 -9.68 4.85
N PHE A 47 0.82 -8.84 4.98
CA PHE A 47 0.43 -7.93 3.91
C PHE A 47 1.58 -6.99 3.53
N PHE A 48 2.25 -6.42 4.53
CA PHE A 48 3.36 -5.50 4.30
C PHE A 48 4.50 -6.19 3.54
N ILE A 49 4.87 -7.39 3.96
CA ILE A 49 5.90 -8.18 3.27
C ILE A 49 5.46 -8.45 1.83
N GLY A 50 4.19 -8.78 1.64
CA GLY A 50 3.66 -9.07 0.31
C GLY A 50 3.76 -7.87 -0.63
N ILE A 51 3.43 -6.66 -0.16
CA ILE A 51 3.51 -5.48 -1.03
C ILE A 51 4.95 -5.09 -1.33
N ILE A 52 5.88 -5.36 -0.44
CA ILE A 52 7.30 -5.18 -0.74
C ILE A 52 7.71 -6.12 -1.88
N CYS A 53 7.29 -7.37 -1.82
CA CYS A 53 7.55 -8.33 -2.89
C CYS A 53 6.94 -7.87 -4.21
N TRP A 54 5.72 -7.35 -4.18
CA TRP A 54 5.06 -6.82 -5.38
C TRP A 54 5.80 -5.61 -5.94
N LEU A 55 6.34 -4.75 -5.09
CA LEU A 55 7.13 -3.61 -5.54
C LEU A 55 8.39 -4.07 -6.26
N ILE A 56 9.09 -5.05 -5.69
CA ILE A 56 10.28 -5.61 -6.32
C ILE A 56 9.92 -6.21 -7.67
N TYR A 57 8.84 -6.98 -7.72
CA TYR A 57 8.36 -7.57 -8.97
C TYR A 57 8.04 -6.49 -10.01
N GLY A 58 7.35 -5.43 -9.58
CA GLY A 58 7.00 -4.32 -10.48
C GLY A 58 8.22 -3.63 -11.06
N VAL A 59 9.25 -3.42 -10.25
CA VAL A 59 10.50 -2.84 -10.73
C VAL A 59 11.17 -3.77 -11.75
N CYS A 60 11.18 -5.07 -11.45
CA CYS A 60 11.82 -6.05 -12.32
C CYS A 60 11.17 -6.14 -13.70
N ILE A 61 9.84 -6.01 -13.76
CA ILE A 61 9.13 -6.07 -15.06
C ILE A 61 8.93 -4.69 -15.69
N GLY A 62 9.35 -3.62 -15.01
CA GLY A 62 9.22 -2.28 -15.54
C GLY A 62 7.80 -1.75 -15.61
N SER A 63 6.94 -2.12 -14.66
CA SER A 63 5.55 -1.67 -14.62
C SER A 63 5.42 -0.38 -13.84
N LEU A 64 5.13 0.72 -14.53
CA LEU A 64 4.95 2.03 -13.89
C LEU A 64 3.80 2.02 -12.90
N SER A 65 2.66 1.43 -13.27
CA SER A 65 1.49 1.40 -12.39
C SER A 65 1.77 0.63 -11.11
N MET A 66 2.44 -0.52 -11.21
CA MET A 66 2.79 -1.32 -10.04
C MET A 66 3.78 -0.60 -9.13
N ILE A 67 4.77 0.07 -9.72
CA ILE A 67 5.76 0.79 -8.94
C ILE A 67 5.10 1.92 -8.17
N LEU A 68 4.30 2.75 -8.83
CA LEU A 68 3.66 3.89 -8.17
C LEU A 68 2.69 3.42 -7.09
N ALA A 69 1.82 2.46 -7.41
CA ALA A 69 0.85 1.94 -6.46
C ALA A 69 1.53 1.36 -5.24
N ASN A 70 2.55 0.54 -5.46
CA ASN A 70 3.19 -0.15 -4.35
C ASN A 70 4.07 0.76 -3.50
N ILE A 71 4.71 1.78 -4.10
CA ILE A 71 5.45 2.76 -3.30
C ILE A 71 4.52 3.46 -2.32
N ILE A 72 3.37 3.94 -2.80
CA ILE A 72 2.40 4.63 -1.95
C ILE A 72 1.86 3.68 -0.88
N THR A 73 1.53 2.45 -1.28
CA THR A 73 1.00 1.46 -0.35
C THR A 73 2.03 1.04 0.70
N VAL A 74 3.29 0.88 0.32
CA VAL A 74 4.36 0.52 1.27
C VAL A 74 4.51 1.62 2.33
N ILE A 75 4.55 2.88 1.90
CA ILE A 75 4.68 3.99 2.84
C ILE A 75 3.48 4.02 3.79
N SER A 76 2.27 3.93 3.25
CA SER A 76 1.04 3.97 4.04
C SER A 76 0.95 2.78 4.99
N ALA A 77 1.27 1.60 4.50
CA ALA A 77 1.23 0.37 5.32
C ALA A 77 2.28 0.40 6.42
N PHE A 78 3.44 0.97 6.15
CA PHE A 78 4.47 1.13 7.18
C PHE A 78 3.96 2.01 8.32
N ILE A 79 3.31 3.12 7.99
CA ILE A 79 2.74 4.03 9.00
C ILE A 79 1.71 3.28 9.83
N ILE A 80 0.80 2.54 9.20
CA ILE A 80 -0.23 1.78 9.91
C ILE A 80 0.42 0.71 10.77
N LEU A 81 1.42 0.00 10.25
CA LEU A 81 2.09 -1.07 11.00
C LEU A 81 2.76 -0.52 12.27
N VAL A 82 3.42 0.63 12.17
CA VAL A 82 4.01 1.29 13.33
C VAL A 82 2.92 1.62 14.36
N PHE A 83 1.77 2.11 13.90
CA PHE A 83 0.66 2.43 14.80
C PHE A 83 0.08 1.19 15.44
N ILE A 84 -0.03 0.07 14.70
CA ILE A 84 -0.50 -1.19 15.29
C ILE A 84 0.42 -1.62 16.42
N ILE A 85 1.72 -1.59 16.20
CA ILE A 85 2.70 -1.98 17.22
C ILE A 85 2.63 -1.05 18.41
N LYS A 86 2.48 0.25 18.17
CA LYS A 86 2.54 1.25 19.23
C LYS A 86 1.26 1.33 20.05
N TYR A 87 0.11 1.17 19.42
CA TYR A 87 -1.17 1.44 20.06
C TYR A 87 -2.04 0.21 20.28
N ARG A 88 -1.58 -0.98 19.89
CA ARG A 88 -2.36 -2.19 20.12
C ARG A 88 -2.49 -2.45 21.61
N LYS A 89 -3.66 -2.96 21.98
CA LYS A 89 -3.91 -3.33 23.38
C LYS A 89 -3.37 -4.73 23.64
N PRO A 90 -2.87 -4.99 24.87
CA PRO A 90 -2.37 -6.31 25.23
C PRO A 90 -3.46 -7.38 25.23
#